data_a7d851e2f5b07ffcb70f1fffd6551031
#
_entry.id   a7d851e2f5b07ffcb70f1fffd6551031
#
_cell.length_a   1.000
_cell.length_b   1.000
_cell.length_c   1.000
_cell.angle_alpha   90.00
_cell.angle_beta   90.00
_cell.angle_gamma   90.00
#
_symmetry.space_group_name_H-M   'P 1'
#
loop_
_entity.id
_entity.type
_entity.pdbx_description
1 polymer ?
#
loop_
_entity_poly.entity_id
_entity_poly.type
_entity_poly.pdbx_seq_one_letter_code
_entity_poly.pdbx_strand_id
1 'polypeptide(L)'
;SVYFSGVFYPNTSINGVEVSCESPEDVKTVLEQSMQRYEMKVATIDGETETLSGKDFDFVYNFDEVDKLKAEEMGWLWPVKFFSQTDYEIEAVYEWNKEKLNKKIDELQCMTQEMTAPVNASLTVDDNGFNLAEEKKGNTLKKDVVKSEIAKAMGNGETEISLEAVGCY
;
A
#
# COMPACT_ATOMS: atom_id res chain seq x y z
N SER A 1 29.88 -26.96 -10.26
CA SER A 1 28.96 -25.81 -10.23
C SER A 1 27.55 -26.18 -9.80
N VAL A 2 27.40 -26.93 -8.70
CA VAL A 2 26.07 -27.37 -8.18
C VAL A 2 25.62 -26.50 -7.00
N TYR A 3 26.47 -25.59 -6.54
CA TYR A 3 26.25 -24.87 -5.27
C TYR A 3 25.05 -23.89 -5.27
N PHE A 4 24.70 -23.29 -6.41
CA PHE A 4 23.60 -22.30 -6.50
C PHE A 4 22.48 -22.71 -7.48
N SER A 5 22.39 -23.98 -7.85
CA SER A 5 21.38 -24.45 -8.81
C SER A 5 19.94 -24.39 -8.26
N GLY A 6 19.78 -24.34 -6.95
CA GLY A 6 18.49 -24.31 -6.27
C GLY A 6 18.21 -23.06 -5.44
N VAL A 7 19.13 -22.10 -5.38
CA VAL A 7 19.01 -20.88 -4.56
C VAL A 7 19.39 -19.64 -5.36
N PHE A 8 18.89 -18.49 -4.96
CA PHE A 8 19.28 -17.19 -5.53
C PHE A 8 20.74 -16.87 -5.22
N TYR A 9 21.38 -16.04 -6.05
CA TYR A 9 22.75 -15.63 -5.82
C TYR A 9 22.89 -14.77 -4.54
N PRO A 10 24.08 -14.72 -3.93
CA PRO A 10 24.37 -13.76 -2.87
C PRO A 10 24.17 -12.31 -3.35
N ASN A 11 23.78 -11.42 -2.44
CA ASN A 11 23.47 -10.02 -2.72
C ASN A 11 22.31 -9.83 -3.74
N THR A 12 21.32 -10.72 -3.70
CA THR A 12 20.12 -10.61 -4.51
C THR A 12 18.96 -10.08 -3.67
N SER A 13 18.26 -9.09 -4.21
CA SER A 13 16.99 -8.62 -3.65
C SER A 13 15.87 -8.66 -4.71
N ILE A 14 14.64 -8.80 -4.24
CA ILE A 14 13.42 -8.76 -5.06
C ILE A 14 12.50 -7.71 -4.44
N ASN A 15 12.16 -6.67 -5.20
CA ASN A 15 11.36 -5.53 -4.74
C ASN A 15 11.86 -4.96 -3.39
N GLY A 16 13.19 -4.88 -3.22
CA GLY A 16 13.84 -4.38 -2.01
C GLY A 16 13.90 -5.36 -0.83
N VAL A 17 13.38 -6.58 -0.98
CA VAL A 17 13.49 -7.65 0.03
C VAL A 17 14.69 -8.51 -0.29
N GLU A 18 15.63 -8.64 0.65
CA GLU A 18 16.82 -9.48 0.48
C GLU A 18 16.45 -10.96 0.45
N VAL A 19 16.91 -11.66 -0.59
CA VAL A 19 16.63 -13.08 -0.85
C VAL A 19 17.92 -13.88 -1.15
N SER A 20 19.04 -13.35 -0.73
CA SER A 20 20.36 -13.93 -0.96
C SER A 20 20.46 -15.37 -0.44
N CYS A 21 20.89 -16.27 -1.30
CA CYS A 21 21.07 -17.70 -0.98
C CYS A 21 19.78 -18.44 -0.56
N GLU A 22 18.62 -17.86 -0.74
CA GLU A 22 17.33 -18.49 -0.46
C GLU A 22 16.84 -19.32 -1.64
N SER A 23 16.10 -20.39 -1.37
CA SER A 23 15.37 -21.12 -2.43
C SER A 23 14.14 -20.33 -2.88
N PRO A 24 13.58 -20.58 -4.09
CA PRO A 24 12.34 -19.95 -4.49
C PRO A 24 11.16 -20.16 -3.51
N GLU A 25 11.13 -21.31 -2.83
CA GLU A 25 10.12 -21.62 -1.81
C GLU A 25 10.31 -20.78 -0.54
N ASP A 26 11.57 -20.63 -0.09
CA ASP A 26 11.91 -19.80 1.05
C ASP A 26 11.65 -18.31 0.73
N VAL A 27 12.00 -17.86 -0.49
CA VAL A 27 11.69 -16.51 -0.97
C VAL A 27 10.20 -16.23 -0.92
N LYS A 28 9.36 -17.16 -1.39
CA LYS A 28 7.90 -17.02 -1.27
C LYS A 28 7.48 -16.80 0.18
N THR A 29 8.02 -17.59 1.09
CA THR A 29 7.74 -17.47 2.53
C THR A 29 8.18 -16.12 3.10
N VAL A 30 9.37 -15.64 2.73
CA VAL A 30 9.89 -14.33 3.17
C VAL A 30 9.04 -13.19 2.63
N LEU A 31 8.66 -13.25 1.36
CA LEU A 31 7.77 -12.26 0.73
C LEU A 31 6.37 -12.29 1.36
N GLU A 32 5.79 -13.45 1.62
CA GLU A 32 4.51 -13.59 2.35
C GLU A 32 4.57 -12.97 3.74
N GLN A 33 5.66 -13.22 4.48
CA GLN A 33 5.85 -12.60 5.79
C GLN A 33 6.00 -11.07 5.72
N SER A 34 6.65 -10.57 4.68
CA SER A 34 6.76 -9.12 4.45
C SER A 34 5.39 -8.51 4.14
N MET A 35 4.55 -9.21 3.36
CA MET A 35 3.18 -8.77 3.04
C MET A 35 2.24 -8.83 4.24
N GLN A 36 2.42 -9.78 5.16
CA GLN A 36 1.68 -9.81 6.41
C GLN A 36 1.94 -8.58 7.30
N ARG A 37 3.05 -7.89 7.07
CA ARG A 37 3.38 -6.61 7.73
C ARG A 37 2.93 -5.39 6.94
N TYR A 38 2.30 -5.60 5.79
CA TYR A 38 1.79 -4.50 4.99
C TYR A 38 0.76 -3.70 5.78
N GLU A 39 0.98 -2.41 5.81
CA GLU A 39 0.10 -1.44 6.45
C GLU A 39 -0.12 -0.27 5.47
N MET A 40 -1.38 0.02 5.20
CA MET A 40 -1.79 1.19 4.43
C MET A 40 -2.18 2.30 5.40
N LYS A 41 -1.50 3.42 5.35
CA LYS A 41 -1.84 4.63 6.10
C LYS A 41 -2.83 5.47 5.29
N VAL A 42 -3.94 5.78 5.90
CA VAL A 42 -5.01 6.60 5.30
C VAL A 42 -5.05 7.94 6.02
N ALA A 43 -4.55 8.99 5.37
CA ALA A 43 -4.57 10.33 5.91
C ALA A 43 -5.90 11.03 5.57
N THR A 44 -6.55 11.58 6.58
CA THR A 44 -7.83 12.29 6.50
C THR A 44 -7.63 13.80 6.35
N ILE A 45 -8.69 14.54 5.98
CA ILE A 45 -8.66 16.01 5.85
C ILE A 45 -8.37 16.71 7.19
N ASP A 46 -8.71 16.08 8.31
CA ASP A 46 -8.48 16.61 9.65
C ASP A 46 -7.03 16.42 10.12
N GLY A 47 -6.19 15.81 9.28
CA GLY A 47 -4.78 15.53 9.59
C GLY A 47 -4.58 14.27 10.44
N GLU A 48 -5.63 13.52 10.70
CA GLU A 48 -5.55 12.22 11.35
C GLU A 48 -5.09 11.14 10.35
N THR A 49 -4.45 10.09 10.87
CA THR A 49 -4.01 8.97 10.06
C THR A 49 -4.56 7.68 10.65
N GLU A 50 -5.30 6.95 9.86
CA GLU A 50 -5.79 5.62 10.20
C GLU A 50 -4.99 4.55 9.44
N THR A 51 -4.92 3.34 9.98
CA THR A 51 -4.09 2.27 9.39
C THR A 51 -4.96 1.06 9.07
N LEU A 52 -4.82 0.57 7.83
CA LEU A 52 -5.39 -0.69 7.37
C LEU A 52 -4.27 -1.74 7.33
N SER A 53 -4.44 -2.84 8.07
CA SER A 53 -3.46 -3.92 8.09
C SER A 53 -3.78 -4.98 7.04
N GLY A 54 -2.78 -5.37 6.24
CA GLY A 54 -2.92 -6.37 5.18
C GLY A 54 -3.47 -7.72 5.66
N LYS A 55 -3.22 -8.07 6.94
CA LYS A 55 -3.77 -9.28 7.57
C LYS A 55 -5.30 -9.31 7.63
N ASP A 56 -5.91 -8.14 7.74
CA ASP A 56 -7.36 -8.03 7.94
C ASP A 56 -8.17 -8.33 6.67
N PHE A 57 -7.52 -8.27 5.51
CA PHE A 57 -8.15 -8.48 4.21
C PHE A 57 -7.39 -9.46 3.31
N ASP A 58 -6.58 -10.35 3.91
CA ASP A 58 -5.83 -11.41 3.22
C ASP A 58 -4.98 -10.86 2.07
N PHE A 59 -4.21 -9.79 2.34
CA PHE A 59 -3.31 -9.21 1.35
C PHE A 59 -2.15 -10.16 1.08
N VAL A 60 -2.03 -10.63 -0.16
CA VAL A 60 -1.03 -11.59 -0.60
C VAL A 60 -0.39 -11.15 -1.91
N TYR A 61 0.77 -11.72 -2.17
CA TYR A 61 1.55 -11.50 -3.38
C TYR A 61 1.38 -12.69 -4.33
N ASN A 62 1.22 -12.43 -5.62
CA ASN A 62 1.25 -13.49 -6.62
C ASN A 62 2.71 -13.80 -6.99
N PHE A 63 3.15 -15.02 -6.74
CA PHE A 63 4.55 -15.46 -6.85
C PHE A 63 4.92 -16.09 -8.19
N ASP A 64 4.04 -16.10 -9.17
CA ASP A 64 4.28 -16.79 -10.44
C ASP A 64 5.56 -16.32 -11.15
N GLU A 65 6.01 -15.10 -10.88
CA GLU A 65 7.22 -14.55 -11.48
C GLU A 65 8.52 -14.90 -10.74
N VAL A 66 8.47 -15.26 -9.47
CA VAL A 66 9.66 -15.65 -8.69
C VAL A 66 10.33 -16.89 -9.29
N ASP A 67 9.52 -17.87 -9.68
CA ASP A 67 10.02 -19.10 -10.30
C ASP A 67 10.63 -18.84 -11.70
N LYS A 68 10.07 -17.88 -12.45
CA LYS A 68 10.61 -17.45 -13.75
C LYS A 68 11.96 -16.77 -13.58
N LEU A 69 12.10 -15.86 -12.61
CA LEU A 69 13.36 -15.18 -12.32
C LEU A 69 14.47 -16.19 -12.02
N LYS A 70 14.17 -17.20 -11.19
CA LYS A 70 15.16 -18.24 -10.86
C LYS A 70 15.56 -19.05 -12.08
N ALA A 71 14.63 -19.34 -12.99
CA ALA A 71 14.90 -20.06 -14.23
C ALA A 71 15.79 -19.26 -15.21
N GLU A 72 15.72 -17.93 -15.16
CA GLU A 72 16.54 -17.01 -15.96
C GLU A 72 17.96 -16.86 -15.44
N GLU A 73 18.22 -17.17 -14.16
CA GLU A 73 19.56 -17.16 -13.59
C GLU A 73 20.45 -18.25 -14.20
N MET A 74 21.46 -17.84 -14.98
CA MET A 74 22.42 -18.76 -15.57
C MET A 74 23.42 -19.27 -14.50
N GLY A 75 23.23 -20.48 -14.03
CA GLY A 75 24.00 -21.08 -12.93
C GLY A 75 25.53 -21.07 -13.06
N TRP A 76 26.10 -20.82 -14.25
CA TRP A 76 27.54 -20.73 -14.46
C TRP A 76 28.12 -19.33 -14.23
N LEU A 77 27.27 -18.29 -14.13
CA LEU A 77 27.68 -16.89 -13.91
C LEU A 77 27.89 -16.54 -12.43
N TRP A 78 27.69 -17.47 -11.52
CA TRP A 78 27.80 -17.24 -10.09
C TRP A 78 29.12 -16.56 -9.63
N PRO A 79 30.31 -16.84 -10.22
CA PRO A 79 31.55 -16.21 -9.75
C PRO A 79 31.56 -14.69 -10.01
N VAL A 80 30.89 -14.25 -11.08
CA VAL A 80 30.78 -12.81 -11.42
C VAL A 80 29.70 -12.15 -10.59
N LYS A 81 28.59 -12.82 -10.40
CA LYS A 81 27.43 -12.33 -9.63
C LYS A 81 27.69 -12.27 -8.13
N PHE A 82 28.61 -13.08 -7.60
CA PHE A 82 28.97 -13.09 -6.20
C PHE A 82 29.44 -11.72 -5.67
N PHE A 83 30.07 -10.92 -6.51
CA PHE A 83 30.59 -9.58 -6.16
C PHE A 83 29.69 -8.43 -6.64
N SER A 84 28.56 -8.72 -7.28
CA SER A 84 27.62 -7.72 -7.75
C SER A 84 26.30 -7.80 -6.98
N GLN A 85 25.77 -6.65 -6.61
CA GLN A 85 24.39 -6.57 -6.14
C GLN A 85 23.45 -6.76 -7.33
N THR A 86 22.44 -7.58 -7.17
CA THR A 86 21.42 -7.82 -8.18
C THR A 86 20.04 -7.52 -7.58
N ASP A 87 19.40 -6.47 -8.06
CA ASP A 87 18.07 -6.09 -7.65
C ASP A 87 17.10 -6.46 -8.78
N TYR A 88 16.14 -7.32 -8.47
CA TYR A 88 15.04 -7.64 -9.37
C TYR A 88 13.82 -6.82 -8.99
N GLU A 89 13.27 -6.11 -9.96
CA GLU A 89 11.95 -5.50 -9.86
C GLU A 89 10.97 -6.39 -10.62
N ILE A 90 10.04 -7.02 -9.90
CA ILE A 90 8.94 -7.75 -10.51
C ILE A 90 7.68 -6.92 -10.39
N GLU A 91 6.88 -6.88 -11.46
CA GLU A 91 5.52 -6.34 -11.37
C GLU A 91 4.75 -7.16 -10.34
N ALA A 92 4.55 -6.53 -9.19
CA ALA A 92 3.81 -7.15 -8.12
C ALA A 92 2.34 -7.21 -8.47
N VAL A 93 1.82 -8.40 -8.70
CA VAL A 93 0.38 -8.61 -8.75
C VAL A 93 -0.08 -8.89 -7.33
N TYR A 94 -0.64 -7.87 -6.68
CA TYR A 94 -1.20 -8.01 -5.35
C TYR A 94 -2.63 -8.54 -5.44
N GLU A 95 -2.96 -9.46 -4.56
CA GLU A 95 -4.31 -10.01 -4.41
C GLU A 95 -4.82 -9.76 -2.98
N TRP A 96 -6.09 -9.49 -2.85
CA TRP A 96 -6.75 -9.29 -1.55
C TRP A 96 -8.22 -9.65 -1.61
N ASN A 97 -8.79 -9.93 -0.44
CA ASN A 97 -10.22 -10.16 -0.31
C ASN A 97 -10.98 -8.83 -0.32
N LYS A 98 -11.65 -8.53 -1.42
CA LYS A 98 -12.39 -7.26 -1.62
C LYS A 98 -13.48 -7.03 -0.60
N GLU A 99 -14.18 -8.09 -0.16
CA GLU A 99 -15.26 -7.96 0.82
C GLU A 99 -14.72 -7.60 2.20
N LYS A 100 -13.64 -8.26 2.61
CA LYS A 100 -12.96 -7.96 3.87
C LYS A 100 -12.36 -6.56 3.87
N LEU A 101 -11.72 -6.16 2.75
CA LEU A 101 -11.18 -4.81 2.60
C LEU A 101 -12.29 -3.76 2.72
N ASN A 102 -13.37 -3.90 1.97
CA ASN A 102 -14.49 -2.97 2.01
C ASN A 102 -15.08 -2.85 3.41
N LYS A 103 -15.22 -3.97 4.13
CA LYS A 103 -15.68 -3.98 5.51
C LYS A 103 -14.72 -3.21 6.43
N LYS A 104 -13.41 -3.41 6.27
CA LYS A 104 -12.40 -2.68 7.05
C LYS A 104 -12.39 -1.19 6.75
N ILE A 105 -12.56 -0.81 5.49
CA ILE A 105 -12.71 0.61 5.11
C ILE A 105 -13.96 1.20 5.76
N ASP A 106 -15.09 0.50 5.75
CA ASP A 106 -16.33 0.98 6.39
C ASP A 106 -16.21 1.09 7.92
N GLU A 107 -15.27 0.38 8.56
CA GLU A 107 -14.96 0.45 9.99
C GLU A 107 -14.03 1.61 10.36
N LEU A 108 -13.39 2.28 9.39
CA LEU A 108 -12.52 3.43 9.65
C LEU A 108 -13.30 4.55 10.36
N GLN A 109 -12.64 5.24 11.26
CA GLN A 109 -13.25 6.32 12.02
C GLN A 109 -13.76 7.43 11.10
N CYS A 110 -13.00 7.79 10.07
CA CYS A 110 -13.40 8.78 9.06
C CYS A 110 -14.67 8.40 8.28
N MET A 111 -14.98 7.09 8.19
CA MET A 111 -16.18 6.58 7.52
C MET A 111 -17.40 6.48 8.45
N THR A 112 -17.16 6.39 9.76
CA THR A 112 -18.19 6.18 10.79
C THR A 112 -18.55 7.46 11.55
N GLN A 113 -17.65 8.45 11.58
CA GLN A 113 -17.88 9.72 12.25
C GLN A 113 -19.02 10.53 11.61
N GLU A 114 -19.56 11.49 12.35
CA GLU A 114 -20.57 12.41 11.87
C GLU A 114 -19.98 13.31 10.76
N MET A 115 -20.56 13.23 9.58
CA MET A 115 -20.13 14.01 8.42
C MET A 115 -20.77 15.39 8.43
N THR A 116 -19.94 16.43 8.30
CA THR A 116 -20.37 17.81 8.19
C THR A 116 -20.12 18.33 6.78
N ALA A 117 -21.13 18.99 6.21
CA ALA A 117 -20.96 19.64 4.91
C ALA A 117 -20.04 20.86 5.03
N PRO A 118 -19.27 21.19 3.98
CA PRO A 118 -18.48 22.41 3.97
C PRO A 118 -19.36 23.65 4.07
N VAL A 119 -18.94 24.62 4.87
CA VAL A 119 -19.63 25.90 5.02
C VAL A 119 -18.69 27.01 4.53
N ASN A 120 -19.12 27.73 3.52
CA ASN A 120 -18.35 28.86 3.00
C ASN A 120 -18.27 30.00 4.01
N ALA A 121 -17.17 30.73 4.00
CA ALA A 121 -17.05 31.98 4.74
C ALA A 121 -18.18 32.92 4.38
N SER A 122 -18.81 33.49 5.38
CA SER A 122 -19.91 34.44 5.18
C SER A 122 -19.67 35.71 5.99
N LEU A 123 -19.95 36.86 5.35
CA LEU A 123 -19.93 38.15 6.00
C LEU A 123 -21.34 38.53 6.38
N THR A 124 -21.64 38.67 7.65
CA THR A 124 -22.90 39.21 8.14
C THR A 124 -22.68 40.59 8.73
N VAL A 125 -23.63 41.48 8.50
CA VAL A 125 -23.62 42.84 9.07
C VAL A 125 -24.72 42.91 10.10
N ASP A 126 -24.39 43.25 11.29
CA ASP A 126 -25.32 43.51 12.40
C ASP A 126 -25.13 44.93 12.95
N ASP A 127 -25.94 45.30 13.93
CA ASP A 127 -25.91 46.66 14.55
C ASP A 127 -24.57 46.96 15.25
N ASN A 128 -23.70 45.98 15.42
CA ASN A 128 -22.37 46.10 16.05
C ASN A 128 -21.24 46.11 15.03
N GLY A 129 -21.51 45.91 13.72
CA GLY A 129 -20.52 45.95 12.64
C GLY A 129 -20.53 44.71 11.76
N PHE A 130 -19.35 44.37 11.23
CA PHE A 130 -19.16 43.25 10.34
C PHE A 130 -18.72 42.02 11.15
N ASN A 131 -19.46 40.93 11.04
CA ASN A 131 -19.10 39.63 11.58
C ASN A 131 -18.69 38.71 10.43
N LEU A 132 -17.40 38.29 10.45
CA LEU A 132 -16.87 37.31 9.53
C LEU A 132 -17.03 35.93 10.15
N ALA A 133 -17.89 35.10 9.58
CA ALA A 133 -17.89 33.67 9.86
C ALA A 133 -16.84 33.01 8.94
N GLU A 134 -15.83 32.41 9.53
CA GLU A 134 -14.78 31.71 8.81
C GLU A 134 -15.34 30.46 8.09
N GLU A 135 -14.70 30.11 6.98
CA GLU A 135 -15.03 28.88 6.27
C GLU A 135 -14.75 27.66 7.17
N LYS A 136 -15.62 26.67 7.10
CA LYS A 136 -15.39 25.36 7.72
C LYS A 136 -15.23 24.32 6.61
N LYS A 137 -14.08 23.68 6.55
CA LYS A 137 -13.90 22.53 5.67
C LYS A 137 -14.86 21.43 6.11
N GLY A 138 -15.62 20.89 5.14
CA GLY A 138 -16.46 19.72 5.40
C GLY A 138 -15.61 18.46 5.43
N ASN A 139 -16.11 17.42 6.10
CA ASN A 139 -15.51 16.09 6.13
C ASN A 139 -16.39 15.02 5.47
N THR A 140 -17.29 15.47 4.57
CA THR A 140 -18.19 14.54 3.87
C THR A 140 -17.43 13.73 2.84
N LEU A 141 -17.30 12.41 3.10
CA LEU A 141 -16.61 11.46 2.23
C LEU A 141 -17.54 10.81 1.20
N LYS A 142 -17.02 10.66 -0.01
CA LYS A 142 -17.64 9.85 -1.08
C LYS A 142 -17.18 8.41 -0.91
N LYS A 143 -17.94 7.60 -0.17
CA LYS A 143 -17.56 6.24 0.25
C LYS A 143 -17.08 5.33 -0.88
N ASP A 144 -17.74 5.38 -2.03
CA ASP A 144 -17.36 4.55 -3.18
C ASP A 144 -16.01 5.00 -3.78
N VAL A 145 -15.74 6.31 -3.78
CA VAL A 145 -14.46 6.86 -4.24
C VAL A 145 -13.34 6.45 -3.29
N VAL A 146 -13.57 6.55 -1.98
CA VAL A 146 -12.59 6.09 -0.96
C VAL A 146 -12.20 4.64 -1.18
N LYS A 147 -13.19 3.74 -1.35
CA LYS A 147 -12.94 2.31 -1.59
C LYS A 147 -12.15 2.07 -2.88
N SER A 148 -12.50 2.79 -3.94
CA SER A 148 -11.82 2.69 -5.23
C SER A 148 -10.38 3.18 -5.18
N GLU A 149 -10.12 4.35 -4.57
CA GLU A 149 -8.78 4.92 -4.50
C GLU A 149 -7.86 4.14 -3.56
N ILE A 150 -8.36 3.63 -2.43
CA ILE A 150 -7.60 2.74 -1.56
C ILE A 150 -7.23 1.45 -2.30
N ALA A 151 -8.17 0.82 -2.99
CA ALA A 151 -7.89 -0.40 -3.76
C ALA A 151 -6.86 -0.17 -4.87
N LYS A 152 -6.90 0.99 -5.52
CA LYS A 152 -5.95 1.39 -6.56
C LYS A 152 -4.55 1.63 -5.98
N ALA A 153 -4.45 2.37 -4.87
CA ALA A 153 -3.17 2.61 -4.18
C ALA A 153 -2.53 1.29 -3.73
N MET A 154 -3.33 0.37 -3.18
CA MET A 154 -2.87 -0.97 -2.82
C MET A 154 -2.38 -1.77 -4.04
N GLY A 155 -3.09 -1.71 -5.16
CA GLY A 155 -2.68 -2.36 -6.41
C GLY A 155 -1.35 -1.81 -6.96
N ASN A 156 -1.01 -0.56 -6.63
CA ASN A 156 0.27 0.08 -6.97
C ASN A 156 1.36 -0.21 -5.91
N GLY A 157 1.05 -0.93 -4.83
CA GLY A 157 2.00 -1.19 -3.74
C GLY A 157 2.29 0.02 -2.85
N GLU A 158 1.42 1.04 -2.89
CA GLU A 158 1.55 2.22 -2.05
C GLU A 158 1.23 1.87 -0.59
N THR A 159 1.91 2.52 0.35
CA THR A 159 1.73 2.32 1.79
C THR A 159 1.07 3.49 2.49
N GLU A 160 0.76 4.55 1.74
CA GLU A 160 0.11 5.75 2.26
C GLU A 160 -0.79 6.36 1.19
N ILE A 161 -1.95 6.84 1.60
CA ILE A 161 -2.89 7.57 0.74
C ILE A 161 -3.47 8.76 1.50
N SER A 162 -3.57 9.91 0.84
CA SER A 162 -4.29 11.08 1.36
C SER A 162 -5.65 11.18 0.70
N LEU A 163 -6.71 11.03 1.48
CA LEU A 163 -8.09 11.11 0.98
C LEU A 163 -8.43 12.50 0.42
N GLU A 164 -7.82 13.57 0.96
CA GLU A 164 -7.97 14.94 0.42
C GLU A 164 -7.30 15.04 -0.96
N ALA A 165 -6.07 14.57 -1.10
CA ALA A 165 -5.30 14.67 -2.34
C ALA A 165 -5.93 13.90 -3.50
N VAL A 166 -6.61 12.77 -3.24
CA VAL A 166 -7.29 11.97 -4.27
C VAL A 166 -8.76 12.34 -4.47
N GLY A 167 -9.24 13.41 -3.84
CA GLY A 167 -10.56 13.98 -4.09
C GLY A 167 -11.73 13.17 -3.52
N CYS A 168 -11.53 12.50 -2.41
CA CYS A 168 -12.56 11.73 -1.72
C CYS A 168 -13.62 12.58 -0.97
N TYR A 169 -13.35 13.86 -0.78
CA TYR A 169 -14.23 14.83 -0.14
C TYR A 169 -15.05 15.63 -1.14
#